data_8ae69a8f24efadfc1412b2b76c6e5184
#
_entry.id   8ae69a8f24efadfc1412b2b76c6e5184
#
_cell.length_a   1.000
_cell.length_b   1.000
_cell.length_c   1.000
_cell.angle_alpha   90.00
_cell.angle_beta   90.00
_cell.angle_gamma   90.00
#
_symmetry.space_group_name_H-M   'P 1'
#
loop_
_entity.id
_entity.type
_entity.pdbx_description
1 polymer ?
#
loop_
_entity_poly.entity_id
_entity_poly.type
_entity_poly.pdbx_seq_one_letter_code
_entity_poly.pdbx_strand_id
1 'polypeptide(L)'
;MSNKKPEEAEKEFEKARELQTGLVAKFPDVEEYRLELIKTLGNQGMWALSRNLTAKAETSFSKALEIILAAKKTSKALIIAQVLPTASLANIMQTSARAPDAEKYLKSLIAIRRTLLASNPKGEKETEELAQSIDQLAIFLTQKNRAPEAFTLFNESLALSKQNPSLPADQLRNRLLLGAEIAIFAIKPSVALEAIEATQKLPNPKPTDMIKAASLASRAIPSVKNQEKLSDAERIKLVNDLGKTSVMILQQAVLAGLSDLEFLKKNPDLESIRELPGFKELLKAMELKKKN
;
A
#
# COMPACT_ATOMS: atom_id res chain seq x y z
N MET A 1 5.16 32.48 10.72
CA MET A 1 6.49 32.41 10.08
C MET A 1 6.35 32.69 8.59
N SER A 2 7.18 33.59 8.12
CA SER A 2 7.10 34.43 6.91
C SER A 2 6.82 33.72 5.58
N ASN A 3 5.84 34.22 4.80
CA ASN A 3 5.48 33.81 3.44
C ASN A 3 6.48 34.23 2.33
N LYS A 4 7.62 34.83 2.66
CA LYS A 4 8.65 35.27 1.70
C LYS A 4 9.55 34.14 1.16
N LYS A 5 9.45 32.94 1.72
CA LYS A 5 10.42 31.84 1.48
C LYS A 5 10.15 30.89 0.30
N PRO A 6 8.96 30.82 -0.33
CA PRO A 6 8.79 29.89 -1.47
C PRO A 6 9.50 30.32 -2.74
N GLU A 7 9.43 31.60 -3.07
CA GLU A 7 10.07 32.14 -4.30
C GLU A 7 11.61 32.17 -4.15
N GLU A 8 12.09 32.42 -2.93
CA GLU A 8 13.53 32.33 -2.63
C GLU A 8 14.02 30.89 -2.75
N ALA A 9 13.26 29.91 -2.24
CA ALA A 9 13.61 28.49 -2.38
C ALA A 9 13.65 28.04 -3.85
N GLU A 10 12.69 28.46 -4.66
CA GLU A 10 12.68 28.16 -6.10
C GLU A 10 13.92 28.71 -6.80
N LYS A 11 14.27 29.98 -6.55
CA LYS A 11 15.48 30.60 -7.11
C LYS A 11 16.75 29.88 -6.69
N GLU A 12 16.85 29.45 -5.43
CA GLU A 12 18.03 28.72 -4.97
C GLU A 12 18.12 27.32 -5.60
N PHE A 13 16.99 26.62 -5.79
CA PHE A 13 16.97 25.36 -6.56
C PHE A 13 17.41 25.58 -8.02
N GLU A 14 16.99 26.65 -8.67
CA GLU A 14 17.38 26.95 -10.05
C GLU A 14 18.88 27.24 -10.16
N LYS A 15 19.43 28.08 -9.28
CA LYS A 15 20.86 28.35 -9.23
C LYS A 15 21.69 27.09 -8.98
N ALA A 16 21.29 26.28 -7.99
CA ALA A 16 21.97 25.03 -7.69
C ALA A 16 21.97 24.09 -8.91
N ARG A 17 20.80 23.93 -9.54
CA ARG A 17 20.63 23.10 -10.75
C ARG A 17 21.51 23.58 -11.91
N GLU A 18 21.57 24.91 -12.18
CA GLU A 18 22.39 25.47 -13.26
C GLU A 18 23.87 25.19 -13.02
N LEU A 19 24.37 25.45 -11.81
CA LEU A 19 25.77 25.19 -11.45
C LEU A 19 26.11 23.70 -11.57
N GLN A 20 25.26 22.84 -11.04
CA GLN A 20 25.47 21.39 -11.09
C GLN A 20 25.36 20.83 -12.50
N THR A 21 24.45 21.36 -13.34
CA THR A 21 24.35 21.01 -14.75
C THR A 21 25.65 21.35 -15.49
N GLY A 22 26.22 22.52 -15.23
CA GLY A 22 27.51 22.93 -15.78
C GLY A 22 28.65 22.00 -15.33
N LEU A 23 28.66 21.58 -14.05
CA LEU A 23 29.65 20.63 -13.54
C LEU A 23 29.53 19.26 -14.20
N VAL A 24 28.31 18.72 -14.34
CA VAL A 24 28.07 17.43 -15.01
C VAL A 24 28.48 17.47 -16.48
N ALA A 25 28.22 18.59 -17.18
CA ALA A 25 28.63 18.76 -18.57
C ALA A 25 30.16 18.84 -18.73
N LYS A 26 30.83 19.54 -17.81
CA LYS A 26 32.30 19.73 -17.85
C LYS A 26 33.05 18.50 -17.37
N PHE A 27 32.47 17.72 -16.43
CA PHE A 27 33.09 16.58 -15.80
C PHE A 27 32.13 15.36 -15.83
N PRO A 28 31.84 14.80 -17.00
CA PRO A 28 30.79 13.78 -17.18
C PRO A 28 31.10 12.44 -16.50
N ASP A 29 32.35 12.17 -16.19
CA ASP A 29 32.79 10.93 -15.57
C ASP A 29 32.83 11.03 -14.02
N VAL A 30 32.56 12.22 -13.42
CA VAL A 30 32.46 12.42 -11.97
C VAL A 30 31.03 12.14 -11.53
N GLU A 31 30.83 10.96 -10.93
CA GLU A 31 29.49 10.49 -10.52
C GLU A 31 28.88 11.37 -9.43
N GLU A 32 29.69 11.90 -8.52
CA GLU A 32 29.26 12.75 -7.41
C GLU A 32 28.51 14.00 -7.90
N TYR A 33 28.97 14.64 -8.97
CA TYR A 33 28.27 15.80 -9.54
C TYR A 33 26.92 15.43 -10.09
N ARG A 34 26.81 14.25 -10.72
CA ARG A 34 25.56 13.70 -11.22
C ARG A 34 24.59 13.40 -10.09
N LEU A 35 25.07 12.76 -9.01
CA LEU A 35 24.24 12.42 -7.84
C LEU A 35 23.73 13.69 -7.14
N GLU A 36 24.55 14.73 -6.99
CA GLU A 36 24.09 15.99 -6.40
C GLU A 36 23.05 16.70 -7.27
N LEU A 37 23.19 16.68 -8.61
CA LEU A 37 22.17 17.22 -9.50
C LEU A 37 20.85 16.44 -9.40
N ILE A 38 20.91 15.12 -9.35
CA ILE A 38 19.72 14.26 -9.18
C ILE A 38 19.03 14.56 -7.85
N LYS A 39 19.78 14.71 -6.77
CA LYS A 39 19.28 15.06 -5.44
C LYS A 39 18.61 16.44 -5.44
N THR A 40 19.22 17.44 -6.09
CA THR A 40 18.64 18.77 -6.22
C THR A 40 17.31 18.72 -6.98
N LEU A 41 17.25 17.98 -8.10
CA LEU A 41 16.02 17.78 -8.87
C LEU A 41 14.94 17.02 -8.06
N GLY A 42 15.35 16.00 -7.29
CA GLY A 42 14.46 15.28 -6.38
C GLY A 42 13.84 16.22 -5.32
N ASN A 43 14.68 17.04 -4.67
CA ASN A 43 14.23 18.02 -3.67
C ASN A 43 13.32 19.10 -4.29
N GLN A 44 13.66 19.60 -5.49
CA GLN A 44 12.81 20.52 -6.25
C GLN A 44 11.45 19.91 -6.59
N GLY A 45 11.44 18.63 -7.00
CA GLY A 45 10.20 17.89 -7.27
C GLY A 45 9.33 17.74 -6.02
N MET A 46 9.92 17.36 -4.88
CA MET A 46 9.21 17.25 -3.59
C MET A 46 8.67 18.60 -3.11
N TRP A 47 9.48 19.66 -3.23
CA TRP A 47 9.05 21.02 -2.93
C TRP A 47 7.85 21.42 -3.80
N ALA A 48 7.90 21.14 -5.10
CA ALA A 48 6.80 21.44 -6.02
C ALA A 48 5.51 20.66 -5.65
N LEU A 49 5.61 19.37 -5.27
CA LEU A 49 4.47 18.59 -4.78
C LEU A 49 3.86 19.20 -3.52
N SER A 50 4.67 19.63 -2.56
CA SER A 50 4.19 20.28 -1.33
C SER A 50 3.40 21.58 -1.60
N ARG A 51 3.51 22.14 -2.81
CA ARG A 51 2.83 23.34 -3.30
C ARG A 51 1.74 23.05 -4.32
N ASN A 52 1.39 21.79 -4.54
CA ASN A 52 0.46 21.36 -5.58
C ASN A 52 0.88 21.76 -7.02
N LEU A 53 2.18 22.00 -7.24
CA LEU A 53 2.76 22.33 -8.57
C LEU A 53 3.13 21.02 -9.31
N THR A 54 2.14 20.18 -9.58
CA THR A 54 2.33 18.81 -10.08
C THR A 54 3.14 18.76 -11.39
N ALA A 55 2.90 19.68 -12.33
CA ALA A 55 3.64 19.72 -13.60
C ALA A 55 5.13 20.04 -13.40
N LYS A 56 5.47 20.95 -12.46
CA LYS A 56 6.87 21.24 -12.11
C LYS A 56 7.54 20.04 -11.44
N ALA A 57 6.82 19.36 -10.56
CA ALA A 57 7.30 18.15 -9.90
C ALA A 57 7.59 17.04 -10.92
N GLU A 58 6.65 16.79 -11.84
CA GLU A 58 6.83 15.82 -12.91
C GLU A 58 8.07 16.13 -13.76
N THR A 59 8.23 17.38 -14.16
CA THR A 59 9.41 17.84 -14.93
C THR A 59 10.71 17.57 -14.17
N SER A 60 10.76 17.87 -12.88
CA SER A 60 11.96 17.69 -12.05
C SER A 60 12.31 16.21 -11.88
N PHE A 61 11.33 15.35 -11.58
CA PHE A 61 11.57 13.91 -11.45
C PHE A 61 11.95 13.24 -12.78
N SER A 62 11.31 13.65 -13.90
CA SER A 62 11.65 13.14 -15.22
C SER A 62 13.09 13.48 -15.61
N LYS A 63 13.52 14.74 -15.39
CA LYS A 63 14.91 15.14 -15.61
C LYS A 63 15.90 14.36 -14.74
N ALA A 64 15.55 14.09 -13.47
CA ALA A 64 16.38 13.25 -12.62
C ALA A 64 16.59 11.86 -13.20
N LEU A 65 15.53 11.20 -13.71
CA LEU A 65 15.63 9.91 -14.36
C LEU A 65 16.42 9.96 -15.66
N GLU A 66 16.24 11.00 -16.50
CA GLU A 66 17.03 11.18 -17.72
C GLU A 66 18.52 11.24 -17.43
N ILE A 67 18.94 11.99 -16.39
CA ILE A 67 20.32 12.11 -15.95
C ILE A 67 20.89 10.75 -15.48
N ILE A 68 20.08 9.97 -14.77
CA ILE A 68 20.47 8.64 -14.31
C ILE A 68 20.65 7.69 -15.50
N LEU A 69 19.68 7.68 -16.43
CA LEU A 69 19.70 6.79 -17.60
C LEU A 69 20.83 7.16 -18.60
N ALA A 70 21.26 8.42 -18.62
CA ALA A 70 22.40 8.87 -19.43
C ALA A 70 23.77 8.48 -18.83
N ALA A 71 23.81 7.88 -17.64
CA ALA A 71 25.10 7.46 -17.05
C ALA A 71 25.68 6.27 -17.81
N LYS A 72 26.97 6.35 -18.16
CA LYS A 72 27.70 5.27 -18.86
C LYS A 72 27.83 3.99 -18.03
N LYS A 73 27.85 4.11 -16.71
CA LYS A 73 27.93 3.01 -15.75
C LYS A 73 26.85 3.17 -14.71
N THR A 74 26.26 2.07 -14.30
CA THR A 74 25.25 2.04 -13.24
C THR A 74 25.91 1.61 -11.93
N SER A 75 26.07 2.54 -11.02
CA SER A 75 26.54 2.26 -9.65
C SER A 75 25.34 1.95 -8.74
N LYS A 76 25.64 1.36 -7.56
CA LYS A 76 24.60 1.17 -6.52
C LYS A 76 23.98 2.51 -6.08
N ALA A 77 24.79 3.59 -6.03
CA ALA A 77 24.31 4.92 -5.67
C ALA A 77 23.30 5.45 -6.70
N LEU A 78 23.56 5.28 -8.00
CA LEU A 78 22.63 5.65 -9.06
C LEU A 78 21.35 4.79 -9.05
N ILE A 79 21.43 3.50 -8.72
CA ILE A 79 20.25 2.65 -8.56
C ILE A 79 19.38 3.16 -7.39
N ILE A 80 19.98 3.48 -6.25
CA ILE A 80 19.27 4.07 -5.11
C ILE A 80 18.63 5.41 -5.51
N ALA A 81 19.35 6.25 -6.24
CA ALA A 81 18.87 7.57 -6.67
C ALA A 81 17.64 7.49 -7.61
N GLN A 82 17.40 6.36 -8.30
CA GLN A 82 16.21 6.15 -9.13
C GLN A 82 14.92 6.02 -8.31
N VAL A 83 15.00 5.59 -7.05
CA VAL A 83 13.83 5.22 -6.26
C VAL A 83 12.86 6.40 -6.11
N LEU A 84 13.35 7.53 -5.60
CA LEU A 84 12.51 8.71 -5.33
C LEU A 84 11.79 9.22 -6.59
N PRO A 85 12.48 9.53 -7.70
CA PRO A 85 11.81 10.05 -8.90
C PRO A 85 10.84 9.02 -9.52
N THR A 86 11.18 7.73 -9.51
CA THR A 86 10.29 6.68 -10.05
C THR A 86 9.01 6.54 -9.21
N ALA A 87 9.13 6.50 -7.89
CA ALA A 87 7.98 6.41 -6.99
C ALA A 87 7.09 7.67 -7.08
N SER A 88 7.70 8.84 -7.14
CA SER A 88 6.97 10.11 -7.26
C SER A 88 6.23 10.21 -8.59
N LEU A 89 6.84 9.81 -9.70
CA LEU A 89 6.19 9.77 -11.01
C LEU A 89 5.05 8.75 -11.02
N ALA A 90 5.23 7.58 -10.43
CA ALA A 90 4.14 6.60 -10.29
C ALA A 90 2.91 7.21 -9.60
N ASN A 91 3.13 7.94 -8.48
CA ASN A 91 2.06 8.60 -7.75
C ASN A 91 1.40 9.74 -8.57
N ILE A 92 2.20 10.58 -9.22
CA ILE A 92 1.69 11.66 -10.10
C ILE A 92 0.81 11.07 -11.21
N MET A 93 1.25 9.97 -11.86
CA MET A 93 0.49 9.33 -12.93
C MET A 93 -0.83 8.71 -12.44
N GLN A 94 -0.83 8.14 -11.22
CA GLN A 94 -2.05 7.60 -10.61
C GLN A 94 -3.07 8.72 -10.34
N THR A 95 -2.64 9.83 -9.74
CA THR A 95 -3.50 10.96 -9.39
C THR A 95 -3.97 11.76 -10.62
N SER A 96 -3.19 11.74 -11.71
CA SER A 96 -3.52 12.40 -12.99
C SER A 96 -4.30 11.50 -13.95
N ALA A 97 -4.82 10.36 -13.50
CA ALA A 97 -5.56 9.38 -14.32
C ALA A 97 -4.80 8.82 -15.54
N ARG A 98 -3.45 8.88 -15.55
CA ARG A 98 -2.57 8.32 -16.59
C ARG A 98 -2.18 6.88 -16.24
N ALA A 99 -3.17 5.98 -16.22
CA ALA A 99 -3.02 4.62 -15.74
C ALA A 99 -1.90 3.79 -16.41
N PRO A 100 -1.70 3.82 -17.73
CA PRO A 100 -0.59 3.07 -18.36
C PRO A 100 0.78 3.53 -17.88
N ASP A 101 0.99 4.84 -17.73
CA ASP A 101 2.24 5.41 -17.23
C ASP A 101 2.44 5.06 -15.74
N ALA A 102 1.38 5.12 -14.94
CA ALA A 102 1.42 4.71 -13.53
C ALA A 102 1.87 3.26 -13.39
N GLU A 103 1.27 2.33 -14.14
CA GLU A 103 1.67 0.91 -14.12
C GLU A 103 3.13 0.72 -14.54
N LYS A 104 3.57 1.44 -15.58
CA LYS A 104 4.96 1.42 -16.03
C LYS A 104 5.93 1.81 -14.92
N TYR A 105 5.68 2.93 -14.22
CA TYR A 105 6.55 3.40 -13.15
C TYR A 105 6.50 2.49 -11.91
N LEU A 106 5.33 1.93 -11.57
CA LEU A 106 5.21 0.94 -10.47
C LEU A 106 6.03 -0.31 -10.76
N LYS A 107 5.95 -0.85 -11.99
CA LYS A 107 6.77 -1.99 -12.42
C LYS A 107 8.27 -1.67 -12.41
N SER A 108 8.64 -0.45 -12.84
CA SER A 108 10.03 0.02 -12.79
C SER A 108 10.53 0.10 -11.36
N LEU A 109 9.73 0.61 -10.42
CA LEU A 109 10.08 0.69 -9.01
C LEU A 109 10.35 -0.70 -8.42
N ILE A 110 9.51 -1.69 -8.72
CA ILE A 110 9.71 -3.09 -8.31
C ILE A 110 11.02 -3.64 -8.88
N ALA A 111 11.33 -3.38 -10.15
CA ALA A 111 12.59 -3.82 -10.76
C ALA A 111 13.81 -3.22 -10.07
N ILE A 112 13.77 -1.92 -9.76
CA ILE A 112 14.82 -1.22 -9.00
C ILE A 112 14.99 -1.86 -7.61
N ARG A 113 13.89 -2.10 -6.88
CA ARG A 113 13.91 -2.72 -5.55
C ARG A 113 14.43 -4.16 -5.58
N ARG A 114 14.08 -4.95 -6.61
CA ARG A 114 14.66 -6.30 -6.81
C ARG A 114 16.17 -6.25 -7.01
N THR A 115 16.67 -5.28 -7.78
CA THR A 115 18.12 -5.09 -7.97
C THR A 115 18.81 -4.73 -6.65
N LEU A 116 18.22 -3.86 -5.83
CA LEU A 116 18.75 -3.48 -4.52
C LEU A 116 18.75 -4.68 -3.57
N LEU A 117 17.68 -5.46 -3.51
CA LEU A 117 17.61 -6.67 -2.69
C LEU A 117 18.65 -7.71 -3.16
N ALA A 118 18.83 -7.89 -4.47
CA ALA A 118 19.86 -8.79 -5.01
C ALA A 118 21.29 -8.38 -4.58
N SER A 119 21.54 -7.08 -4.38
CA SER A 119 22.81 -6.58 -3.85
C SER A 119 22.97 -6.74 -2.33
N ASN A 120 21.88 -7.01 -1.61
CA ASN A 120 21.82 -7.26 -0.16
C ASN A 120 20.74 -8.32 0.15
N PRO A 121 20.94 -9.61 -0.21
CA PRO A 121 19.90 -10.64 -0.15
C PRO A 121 19.32 -10.92 1.25
N LYS A 122 20.02 -10.50 2.30
CA LYS A 122 19.58 -10.62 3.71
C LYS A 122 19.11 -9.27 4.28
N GLY A 123 18.98 -8.25 3.45
CA GLY A 123 18.55 -6.93 3.86
C GLY A 123 17.07 -6.89 4.21
N GLU A 124 16.73 -6.83 5.50
CA GLU A 124 15.35 -6.76 5.97
C GLU A 124 14.62 -5.51 5.43
N LYS A 125 15.35 -4.39 5.39
CA LYS A 125 14.83 -3.14 4.83
C LYS A 125 14.53 -3.26 3.34
N GLU A 126 15.47 -3.78 2.55
CA GLU A 126 15.30 -3.97 1.11
C GLU A 126 14.18 -4.95 0.80
N THR A 127 14.02 -6.01 1.62
CA THR A 127 12.94 -6.97 1.52
C THR A 127 11.58 -6.29 1.74
N GLU A 128 11.46 -5.49 2.80
CA GLU A 128 10.20 -4.79 3.10
C GLU A 128 9.89 -3.71 2.06
N GLU A 129 10.87 -2.95 1.60
CA GLU A 129 10.70 -1.93 0.57
C GLU A 129 10.27 -2.55 -0.78
N LEU A 130 10.76 -3.74 -1.12
CA LEU A 130 10.29 -4.49 -2.28
C LEU A 130 8.84 -4.95 -2.08
N ALA A 131 8.53 -5.55 -0.93
CA ALA A 131 7.18 -6.00 -0.61
C ALA A 131 6.16 -4.85 -0.68
N GLN A 132 6.48 -3.68 -0.12
CA GLN A 132 5.64 -2.47 -0.20
C GLN A 132 5.43 -1.99 -1.64
N SER A 133 6.46 -2.05 -2.48
CA SER A 133 6.33 -1.64 -3.89
C SER A 133 5.44 -2.62 -4.67
N ILE A 134 5.50 -3.90 -4.34
CA ILE A 134 4.60 -4.92 -4.91
C ILE A 134 3.16 -4.70 -4.43
N ASP A 135 2.95 -4.39 -3.15
CA ASP A 135 1.62 -4.06 -2.60
C ASP A 135 1.00 -2.86 -3.33
N GLN A 136 1.79 -1.81 -3.61
CA GLN A 136 1.32 -0.64 -4.36
C GLN A 136 0.83 -1.00 -5.77
N LEU A 137 1.56 -1.86 -6.50
CA LEU A 137 1.11 -2.33 -7.81
C LEU A 137 -0.13 -3.22 -7.69
N ALA A 138 -0.21 -4.08 -6.66
CA ALA A 138 -1.38 -4.92 -6.43
C ALA A 138 -2.64 -4.09 -6.13
N ILE A 139 -2.53 -3.05 -5.30
CA ILE A 139 -3.62 -2.09 -5.03
C ILE A 139 -4.05 -1.42 -6.34
N PHE A 140 -3.10 -0.91 -7.12
CA PHE A 140 -3.38 -0.25 -8.40
C PHE A 140 -4.13 -1.19 -9.37
N LEU A 141 -3.69 -2.44 -9.52
CA LEU A 141 -4.34 -3.42 -10.40
C LEU A 141 -5.74 -3.78 -9.91
N THR A 142 -5.95 -3.88 -8.59
CA THR A 142 -7.28 -4.12 -8.01
C THR A 142 -8.24 -3.00 -8.36
N GLN A 143 -7.81 -1.73 -8.26
CA GLN A 143 -8.60 -0.56 -8.66
C GLN A 143 -8.90 -0.52 -10.17
N LYS A 144 -8.10 -1.22 -10.98
CA LYS A 144 -8.32 -1.39 -12.45
C LYS A 144 -9.08 -2.67 -12.80
N ASN A 145 -9.75 -3.30 -11.83
CA ASN A 145 -10.50 -4.55 -12.01
C ASN A 145 -9.62 -5.73 -12.49
N ARG A 146 -8.32 -5.71 -12.18
CA ARG A 146 -7.34 -6.77 -12.50
C ARG A 146 -6.94 -7.54 -11.24
N ALA A 147 -7.93 -7.88 -10.43
CA ALA A 147 -7.73 -8.55 -9.14
C ALA A 147 -6.99 -9.91 -9.22
N PRO A 148 -7.13 -10.76 -10.24
CA PRO A 148 -6.33 -11.98 -10.35
C PRO A 148 -4.81 -11.71 -10.46
N GLU A 149 -4.41 -10.69 -11.20
CA GLU A 149 -3.00 -10.27 -11.30
C GLU A 149 -2.52 -9.66 -9.99
N ALA A 150 -3.34 -8.81 -9.37
CA ALA A 150 -3.07 -8.23 -8.05
C ALA A 150 -2.85 -9.32 -7.00
N PHE A 151 -3.66 -10.39 -7.03
CA PHE A 151 -3.56 -11.50 -6.10
C PHE A 151 -2.23 -12.26 -6.24
N THR A 152 -1.75 -12.45 -7.48
CA THR A 152 -0.45 -13.07 -7.73
C THR A 152 0.69 -12.26 -7.11
N LEU A 153 0.68 -10.94 -7.32
CA LEU A 153 1.66 -10.02 -6.73
C LEU A 153 1.58 -9.99 -5.21
N PHE A 154 0.37 -9.96 -4.65
CA PHE A 154 0.19 -10.00 -3.21
C PHE A 154 0.82 -11.25 -2.58
N ASN A 155 0.67 -12.42 -3.19
CA ASN A 155 1.30 -13.64 -2.68
C ASN A 155 2.83 -13.54 -2.66
N GLU A 156 3.45 -12.88 -3.64
CA GLU A 156 4.90 -12.58 -3.64
C GLU A 156 5.25 -11.66 -2.45
N SER A 157 4.52 -10.57 -2.28
CA SER A 157 4.72 -9.62 -1.18
C SER A 157 4.60 -10.29 0.20
N LEU A 158 3.58 -11.14 0.37
CA LEU A 158 3.39 -11.89 1.62
C LEU A 158 4.51 -12.89 1.88
N ALA A 159 5.02 -13.55 0.84
CA ALA A 159 6.15 -14.48 0.94
C ALA A 159 7.44 -13.75 1.38
N LEU A 160 7.70 -12.56 0.84
CA LEU A 160 8.81 -11.69 1.28
C LEU A 160 8.66 -11.30 2.76
N SER A 161 7.46 -10.94 3.20
CA SER A 161 7.20 -10.57 4.60
C SER A 161 7.46 -11.71 5.58
N LYS A 162 7.13 -12.94 5.19
CA LYS A 162 7.38 -14.12 6.04
C LYS A 162 8.88 -14.42 6.19
N GLN A 163 9.72 -13.91 5.30
CA GLN A 163 11.18 -14.02 5.39
C GLN A 163 11.81 -12.91 6.26
N ASN A 164 11.04 -11.92 6.68
CA ASN A 164 11.52 -10.83 7.53
C ASN A 164 11.06 -11.02 8.98
N PRO A 165 11.91 -11.58 9.86
CA PRO A 165 11.56 -11.86 11.25
C PRO A 165 11.38 -10.59 12.10
N SER A 166 11.93 -9.46 11.64
CA SER A 166 11.82 -8.16 12.33
C SER A 166 10.60 -7.35 11.90
N LEU A 167 9.76 -7.90 10.99
CA LEU A 167 8.59 -7.17 10.51
C LEU A 167 7.60 -6.91 11.67
N PRO A 168 7.25 -5.66 11.99
CA PRO A 168 6.29 -5.35 13.03
C PRO A 168 4.92 -5.98 12.78
N ALA A 169 4.29 -6.48 13.86
CA ALA A 169 3.01 -7.18 13.77
C ALA A 169 1.88 -6.35 13.14
N ASP A 170 1.89 -5.03 13.33
CA ASP A 170 0.95 -4.11 12.71
C ASP A 170 1.16 -4.01 11.20
N GLN A 171 2.39 -4.02 10.71
CA GLN A 171 2.68 -4.01 9.28
C GLN A 171 2.25 -5.34 8.63
N LEU A 172 2.55 -6.48 9.25
CA LEU A 172 2.09 -7.78 8.76
C LEU A 172 0.56 -7.87 8.77
N ARG A 173 -0.10 -7.34 9.82
CA ARG A 173 -1.57 -7.28 9.90
C ARG A 173 -2.15 -6.46 8.75
N ASN A 174 -1.62 -5.27 8.50
CA ASN A 174 -2.06 -4.42 7.40
C ASN A 174 -1.93 -5.12 6.05
N ARG A 175 -0.83 -5.85 5.82
CA ARG A 175 -0.62 -6.63 4.59
C ARG A 175 -1.60 -7.79 4.49
N LEU A 176 -1.88 -8.51 5.57
CA LEU A 176 -2.89 -9.57 5.57
C LEU A 176 -4.30 -9.03 5.28
N LEU A 177 -4.68 -7.88 5.85
CA LEU A 177 -5.96 -7.22 5.56
C LEU A 177 -6.04 -6.75 4.10
N LEU A 178 -4.95 -6.23 3.54
CA LEU A 178 -4.86 -5.92 2.11
C LEU A 178 -5.06 -7.19 1.28
N GLY A 179 -4.44 -8.29 1.66
CA GLY A 179 -4.61 -9.57 0.97
C GLY A 179 -6.02 -10.11 1.01
N ALA A 180 -6.69 -9.99 2.15
CA ALA A 180 -8.10 -10.35 2.27
C ALA A 180 -8.98 -9.51 1.32
N GLU A 181 -8.71 -8.21 1.23
CA GLU A 181 -9.42 -7.31 0.32
C GLU A 181 -9.21 -7.69 -1.15
N ILE A 182 -7.96 -7.91 -1.57
CA ILE A 182 -7.61 -8.35 -2.93
C ILE A 182 -8.26 -9.72 -3.23
N ALA A 183 -8.27 -10.65 -2.26
CA ALA A 183 -8.87 -11.96 -2.41
C ALA A 183 -10.40 -11.87 -2.62
N ILE A 184 -11.08 -10.92 -1.96
CA ILE A 184 -12.52 -10.67 -2.18
C ILE A 184 -12.75 -10.22 -3.63
N PHE A 185 -11.99 -9.25 -4.13
CA PHE A 185 -12.08 -8.79 -5.52
C PHE A 185 -11.71 -9.88 -6.53
N ALA A 186 -10.78 -10.77 -6.17
CA ALA A 186 -10.40 -11.92 -6.99
C ALA A 186 -11.38 -13.11 -6.86
N ILE A 187 -12.50 -12.94 -6.15
CA ILE A 187 -13.53 -13.95 -5.89
C ILE A 187 -12.90 -15.21 -5.24
N LYS A 188 -12.11 -15.01 -4.18
CA LYS A 188 -11.43 -16.06 -3.39
C LYS A 188 -11.79 -15.95 -1.90
N PRO A 189 -13.06 -16.16 -1.50
CA PRO A 189 -13.51 -15.88 -0.13
C PRO A 189 -12.86 -16.77 0.94
N SER A 190 -12.48 -18.01 0.61
CA SER A 190 -11.73 -18.87 1.54
C SER A 190 -10.35 -18.29 1.88
N VAL A 191 -9.65 -17.76 0.87
CA VAL A 191 -8.34 -17.12 1.08
C VAL A 191 -8.50 -15.82 1.87
N ALA A 192 -9.58 -15.07 1.64
CA ALA A 192 -9.89 -13.89 2.44
C ALA A 192 -10.11 -14.28 3.91
N LEU A 193 -10.86 -15.35 4.20
CA LEU A 193 -11.06 -15.86 5.56
C LEU A 193 -9.72 -16.25 6.21
N GLU A 194 -8.89 -17.03 5.53
CA GLU A 194 -7.56 -17.44 6.04
C GLU A 194 -6.69 -16.23 6.40
N ALA A 195 -6.67 -15.20 5.54
CA ALA A 195 -5.91 -13.99 5.80
C ALA A 195 -6.46 -13.22 7.02
N ILE A 196 -7.79 -13.13 7.15
CA ILE A 196 -8.45 -12.49 8.30
C ILE A 196 -8.14 -13.24 9.59
N GLU A 197 -8.26 -14.57 9.61
CA GLU A 197 -7.93 -15.40 10.77
C GLU A 197 -6.46 -15.28 11.17
N ALA A 198 -5.56 -15.17 10.18
CA ALA A 198 -4.13 -14.94 10.44
C ALA A 198 -3.89 -13.62 11.18
N THR A 199 -4.70 -12.56 10.93
CA THR A 199 -4.57 -11.30 11.66
C THR A 199 -4.89 -11.44 13.14
N GLN A 200 -5.80 -12.36 13.51
CA GLN A 200 -6.21 -12.59 14.90
C GLN A 200 -5.12 -13.27 15.73
N LYS A 201 -4.16 -13.92 15.10
CA LYS A 201 -3.01 -14.56 15.76
C LYS A 201 -1.88 -13.57 16.07
N LEU A 202 -1.96 -12.34 15.54
CA LEU A 202 -0.95 -11.31 15.77
C LEU A 202 -1.22 -10.53 17.05
N PRO A 203 -0.18 -10.15 17.81
CA PRO A 203 -0.34 -9.42 19.07
C PRO A 203 -0.88 -8.01 18.87
N ASN A 204 -1.54 -7.49 19.90
CA ASN A 204 -1.95 -6.09 20.06
C ASN A 204 -2.77 -5.52 18.88
N PRO A 205 -3.89 -6.15 18.47
CA PRO A 205 -4.74 -5.58 17.42
C PRO A 205 -5.44 -4.32 17.96
N LYS A 206 -5.51 -3.28 17.11
CA LYS A 206 -6.27 -2.07 17.39
C LYS A 206 -7.76 -2.30 17.09
N PRO A 207 -8.70 -1.63 17.77
CA PRO A 207 -10.13 -1.72 17.41
C PRO A 207 -10.41 -1.42 15.94
N THR A 208 -9.70 -0.47 15.34
CA THR A 208 -9.79 -0.13 13.91
C THR A 208 -9.42 -1.28 12.99
N ASP A 209 -8.38 -2.04 13.34
CA ASP A 209 -7.93 -3.21 12.56
C ASP A 209 -8.96 -4.34 12.68
N MET A 210 -9.52 -4.54 13.88
CA MET A 210 -10.58 -5.51 14.12
C MET A 210 -11.85 -5.17 13.32
N ILE A 211 -12.26 -3.90 13.30
CA ILE A 211 -13.40 -3.44 12.50
C ILE A 211 -13.14 -3.72 11.01
N LYS A 212 -11.95 -3.39 10.52
CA LYS A 212 -11.58 -3.66 9.12
C LYS A 212 -11.62 -5.16 8.81
N ALA A 213 -11.07 -6.00 9.69
CA ALA A 213 -11.09 -7.46 9.54
C ALA A 213 -12.52 -8.01 9.50
N ALA A 214 -13.38 -7.59 10.43
CA ALA A 214 -14.78 -7.99 10.49
C ALA A 214 -15.56 -7.53 9.26
N SER A 215 -15.36 -6.29 8.81
CA SER A 215 -15.97 -5.76 7.58
C SER A 215 -15.55 -6.58 6.37
N LEU A 216 -14.28 -6.94 6.24
CA LEU A 216 -13.81 -7.79 5.14
C LEU A 216 -14.43 -9.19 5.18
N ALA A 217 -14.56 -9.81 6.35
CA ALA A 217 -15.24 -11.11 6.49
C ALA A 217 -16.70 -11.03 6.04
N SER A 218 -17.43 -9.99 6.45
CA SER A 218 -18.81 -9.75 6.01
C SER A 218 -18.91 -9.52 4.50
N ARG A 219 -18.03 -8.69 3.93
CA ARG A 219 -17.96 -8.40 2.47
C ARG A 219 -17.59 -9.63 1.63
N ALA A 220 -16.91 -10.61 2.20
CA ALA A 220 -16.56 -11.84 1.49
C ALA A 220 -17.76 -12.77 1.29
N ILE A 221 -18.80 -12.69 2.12
CA ILE A 221 -19.98 -13.59 2.08
C ILE A 221 -20.68 -13.61 0.72
N PRO A 222 -21.01 -12.48 0.08
CA PRO A 222 -21.65 -12.49 -1.24
C PRO A 222 -20.80 -13.18 -2.32
N SER A 223 -19.47 -13.10 -2.23
CA SER A 223 -18.59 -13.71 -3.23
C SER A 223 -18.56 -15.26 -3.18
N VAL A 224 -19.05 -15.86 -2.09
CA VAL A 224 -19.18 -17.33 -1.96
C VAL A 224 -20.17 -17.89 -2.98
N LYS A 225 -21.22 -17.14 -3.33
CA LYS A 225 -22.22 -17.56 -4.33
C LYS A 225 -21.61 -17.82 -5.70
N ASN A 226 -20.51 -17.13 -6.04
CA ASN A 226 -19.81 -17.23 -7.31
C ASN A 226 -18.73 -18.31 -7.33
N GLN A 227 -18.66 -19.16 -6.29
CA GLN A 227 -17.70 -20.27 -6.21
C GLN A 227 -18.29 -21.55 -6.85
N GLU A 228 -18.18 -21.67 -8.17
CA GLU A 228 -18.73 -22.79 -8.93
C GLU A 228 -18.17 -24.16 -8.52
N LYS A 229 -16.93 -24.19 -8.01
CA LYS A 229 -16.23 -25.43 -7.61
C LYS A 229 -16.63 -25.96 -6.23
N LEU A 230 -17.35 -25.18 -5.43
CA LEU A 230 -17.78 -25.60 -4.11
C LEU A 230 -19.15 -26.29 -4.18
N SER A 231 -19.32 -27.37 -3.44
CA SER A 231 -20.62 -27.98 -3.15
C SER A 231 -21.48 -27.03 -2.30
N ASP A 232 -22.78 -27.26 -2.27
CA ASP A 232 -23.70 -26.45 -1.46
C ASP A 232 -23.36 -26.52 0.04
N ALA A 233 -22.95 -27.68 0.53
CA ALA A 233 -22.51 -27.86 1.92
C ALA A 233 -21.24 -27.02 2.23
N GLU A 234 -20.26 -26.98 1.33
CA GLU A 234 -19.05 -26.17 1.47
C GLU A 234 -19.37 -24.68 1.40
N ARG A 235 -20.28 -24.26 0.52
CA ARG A 235 -20.75 -22.86 0.46
C ARG A 235 -21.41 -22.44 1.76
N ILE A 236 -22.35 -23.25 2.26
CA ILE A 236 -23.03 -22.97 3.53
C ILE A 236 -22.02 -22.89 4.69
N LYS A 237 -21.09 -23.82 4.74
CA LYS A 237 -20.03 -23.81 5.76
C LYS A 237 -19.22 -22.52 5.67
N LEU A 238 -18.73 -22.15 4.48
CA LEU A 238 -17.89 -20.95 4.30
C LEU A 238 -18.64 -19.65 4.65
N VAL A 239 -19.91 -19.54 4.29
CA VAL A 239 -20.77 -18.41 4.70
C VAL A 239 -20.89 -18.33 6.22
N ASN A 240 -21.13 -19.48 6.88
CA ASN A 240 -21.23 -19.53 8.33
C ASN A 240 -19.91 -19.17 9.02
N ASP A 241 -18.80 -19.67 8.49
CA ASP A 241 -17.46 -19.39 9.06
C ASP A 241 -17.11 -17.90 8.92
N LEU A 242 -17.33 -17.28 7.74
CA LEU A 242 -17.17 -15.85 7.52
C LEU A 242 -18.05 -15.01 8.46
N GLY A 243 -19.33 -15.37 8.58
CA GLY A 243 -20.27 -14.68 9.46
C GLY A 243 -19.88 -14.77 10.93
N LYS A 244 -19.55 -15.97 11.41
CA LYS A 244 -19.08 -16.18 12.79
C LYS A 244 -17.78 -15.42 13.07
N THR A 245 -16.81 -15.49 12.16
CA THR A 245 -15.53 -14.78 12.31
C THR A 245 -15.77 -13.28 12.37
N SER A 246 -16.63 -12.73 11.51
CA SER A 246 -16.96 -11.29 11.54
C SER A 246 -17.54 -10.88 12.90
N VAL A 247 -18.54 -11.59 13.39
CA VAL A 247 -19.20 -11.29 14.68
C VAL A 247 -18.23 -11.44 15.85
N MET A 248 -17.44 -12.51 15.88
CA MET A 248 -16.44 -12.74 16.94
C MET A 248 -15.41 -11.60 17.02
N ILE A 249 -14.93 -11.13 15.87
CA ILE A 249 -13.95 -10.03 15.83
C ILE A 249 -14.60 -8.72 16.31
N LEU A 250 -15.87 -8.45 15.96
CA LEU A 250 -16.57 -7.28 16.48
C LEU A 250 -16.80 -7.34 18.00
N GLN A 251 -17.11 -8.52 18.54
CA GLN A 251 -17.19 -8.72 19.99
C GLN A 251 -15.85 -8.39 20.68
N GLN A 252 -14.75 -8.83 20.11
CA GLN A 252 -13.41 -8.49 20.59
C GLN A 252 -13.12 -6.98 20.49
N ALA A 253 -13.53 -6.33 19.40
CA ALA A 253 -13.37 -4.89 19.23
C ALA A 253 -14.16 -4.10 20.28
N VAL A 254 -15.37 -4.54 20.63
CA VAL A 254 -16.18 -3.94 21.71
C VAL A 254 -15.52 -4.14 23.08
N LEU A 255 -14.93 -5.31 23.34
CA LEU A 255 -14.14 -5.55 24.56
C LEU A 255 -12.88 -4.67 24.59
N ALA A 256 -12.29 -4.38 23.45
CA ALA A 256 -11.13 -3.50 23.30
C ALA A 256 -11.49 -1.99 23.28
N GLY A 257 -12.76 -1.62 23.53
CA GLY A 257 -13.20 -0.23 23.68
C GLY A 257 -14.00 0.36 22.51
N LEU A 258 -14.38 -0.43 21.51
CA LEU A 258 -15.30 0.05 20.46
C LEU A 258 -16.68 0.32 21.11
N SER A 259 -17.13 1.58 21.07
CA SER A 259 -18.39 2.01 21.69
C SER A 259 -19.39 2.63 20.69
N ASP A 260 -19.00 2.85 19.44
CA ASP A 260 -19.86 3.47 18.43
C ASP A 260 -20.89 2.48 17.89
N LEU A 261 -22.02 2.39 18.59
CA LEU A 261 -23.16 1.56 18.23
C LEU A 261 -23.80 1.96 16.89
N GLU A 262 -23.90 3.27 16.62
CA GLU A 262 -24.53 3.78 15.42
C GLU A 262 -23.69 3.48 14.18
N PHE A 263 -22.37 3.52 14.32
CA PHE A 263 -21.44 3.07 13.27
C PHE A 263 -21.70 1.59 12.92
N LEU A 264 -21.78 0.70 13.91
CA LEU A 264 -22.02 -0.72 13.64
C LEU A 264 -23.37 -0.96 12.96
N LYS A 265 -24.43 -0.25 13.37
CA LYS A 265 -25.77 -0.36 12.78
C LYS A 265 -25.82 0.08 11.32
N LYS A 266 -25.05 1.13 10.97
CA LYS A 266 -25.13 1.81 9.68
C LYS A 266 -24.04 1.42 8.69
N ASN A 267 -22.98 0.77 9.14
CA ASN A 267 -21.84 0.41 8.27
C ASN A 267 -22.29 -0.56 7.17
N PRO A 268 -22.23 -0.16 5.87
CA PRO A 268 -22.65 -1.01 4.76
C PRO A 268 -21.83 -2.30 4.62
N ASP A 269 -20.57 -2.27 5.05
CA ASP A 269 -19.69 -3.44 4.98
C ASP A 269 -20.13 -4.58 5.92
N LEU A 270 -21.02 -4.31 6.89
CA LEU A 270 -21.58 -5.29 7.82
C LEU A 270 -22.95 -5.82 7.41
N GLU A 271 -23.44 -5.47 6.22
CA GLU A 271 -24.78 -5.85 5.73
C GLU A 271 -25.02 -7.36 5.77
N SER A 272 -24.04 -8.14 5.33
CA SER A 272 -24.18 -9.60 5.22
C SER A 272 -24.35 -10.32 6.57
N ILE A 273 -24.02 -9.66 7.69
CA ILE A 273 -24.10 -10.24 9.03
C ILE A 273 -25.22 -9.64 9.90
N ARG A 274 -25.93 -8.61 9.42
CA ARG A 274 -26.95 -7.88 10.23
C ARG A 274 -28.02 -8.78 10.81
N GLU A 275 -28.45 -9.78 10.05
CA GLU A 275 -29.49 -10.70 10.47
C GLU A 275 -28.98 -11.85 11.33
N LEU A 276 -27.66 -12.01 11.51
CA LEU A 276 -27.09 -13.07 12.33
C LEU A 276 -27.44 -12.85 13.83
N PRO A 277 -27.90 -13.91 14.54
CA PRO A 277 -28.25 -13.80 15.96
C PRO A 277 -27.15 -13.17 16.80
N GLY A 278 -25.89 -13.60 16.63
CA GLY A 278 -24.76 -13.07 17.40
C GLY A 278 -24.48 -11.59 17.15
N PHE A 279 -24.76 -11.05 15.95
CA PHE A 279 -24.63 -9.61 15.69
C PHE A 279 -25.75 -8.82 16.40
N LYS A 280 -26.99 -9.31 16.37
CA LYS A 280 -28.13 -8.71 17.08
C LYS A 280 -27.91 -8.70 18.60
N GLU A 281 -27.38 -9.79 19.15
CA GLU A 281 -26.99 -9.88 20.56
C GLU A 281 -25.90 -8.88 20.92
N LEU A 282 -24.86 -8.73 20.07
CA LEU A 282 -23.81 -7.73 20.26
C LEU A 282 -24.38 -6.32 20.35
N LEU A 283 -25.23 -5.91 19.41
CA LEU A 283 -25.85 -4.60 19.41
C LEU A 283 -26.71 -4.38 20.68
N LYS A 284 -27.49 -5.37 21.08
CA LYS A 284 -28.30 -5.31 22.32
C LYS A 284 -27.42 -5.14 23.56
N ALA A 285 -26.32 -5.86 23.66
CA ALA A 285 -25.39 -5.73 24.77
C ALA A 285 -24.75 -4.33 24.85
N MET A 286 -24.41 -3.74 23.71
CA MET A 286 -23.89 -2.36 23.63
C MET A 286 -24.94 -1.32 24.02
N GLU A 287 -26.21 -1.51 23.64
CA GLU A 287 -27.34 -0.63 24.04
C GLU A 287 -27.55 -0.63 25.56
N LEU A 288 -27.46 -1.78 26.19
CA LEU A 288 -27.57 -1.91 27.64
C LEU A 288 -26.44 -1.20 28.36
N LYS A 289 -25.20 -1.34 27.86
CA LYS A 289 -24.04 -0.64 28.44
C LYS A 289 -24.12 0.88 28.32
N LYS A 290 -24.84 1.42 27.33
CA LYS A 290 -24.98 2.88 27.15
C LYS A 290 -26.05 3.48 28.08
N LYS A 291 -26.94 2.66 28.62
CA LYS A 291 -28.02 3.10 29.54
C LYS A 291 -27.62 3.07 31.01
N ASN A 292 -26.56 2.38 31.35
CA ASN A 292 -25.94 2.34 32.67
C ASN A 292 -24.72 3.24 32.75
#